data_72edb7d5603d29f345d33ca19d6b8fb9
#
_entry.id   72edb7d5603d29f345d33ca19d6b8fb9
#
_cell.length_a   1.000
_cell.length_b   1.000
_cell.length_c   1.000
_cell.angle_alpha   90.00
_cell.angle_beta   90.00
_cell.angle_gamma   90.00
#
_symmetry.space_group_name_H-M   'P 1'
#
loop_
_entity.id
_entity.type
_entity.pdbx_description
1 polymer ?
#
loop_
_entity_poly.entity_id
_entity_poly.type
_entity_poly.pdbx_seq_one_letter_code
_entity_poly.pdbx_strand_id
1 'polypeptide(L)'
;MKEIILARDARLALRSQAHHLDPVVLLGANGLTNAVLHEIDRALNDHELIKVRVPSDDREELESLYAEVAEKLGAARVQMIGKLLIFWR
;
A
#
# COMPACT_ATOMS: atom_id res chain seq x y z
N MET A 1 -2.28 11.97 -8.94
CA MET A 1 -2.35 12.63 -7.62
C MET A 1 -0.98 12.59 -6.97
N LYS A 2 -0.77 13.37 -5.94
CA LYS A 2 0.50 13.32 -5.20
C LYS A 2 0.37 12.39 -4.00
N GLU A 3 1.45 11.70 -3.71
CA GLU A 3 1.57 10.90 -2.49
C GLU A 3 1.36 11.78 -1.25
N ILE A 4 0.69 11.25 -0.23
CA ILE A 4 0.58 11.88 1.08
C ILE A 4 1.84 11.58 1.87
N ILE A 5 2.49 12.62 2.39
CA ILE A 5 3.66 12.45 3.25
C ILE A 5 3.23 12.59 4.70
N LEU A 6 3.32 11.50 5.45
CA LEU A 6 2.93 11.47 6.85
C LEU A 6 4.03 12.00 7.76
N ALA A 7 3.64 12.74 8.78
CA ALA A 7 4.54 13.04 9.89
C ALA A 7 4.92 11.72 10.60
N ARG A 8 6.09 11.70 11.24
CA ARG A 8 6.60 10.49 11.88
C ARG A 8 5.62 9.89 12.89
N ASP A 9 5.04 10.74 13.74
CA ASP A 9 4.11 10.27 14.79
C ASP A 9 2.86 9.65 14.19
N ALA A 10 2.31 10.27 13.14
CA ALA A 10 1.15 9.75 12.43
C ALA A 10 1.46 8.40 11.79
N ARG A 11 2.63 8.28 11.15
CA ARG A 11 3.06 7.02 10.53
C ARG A 11 3.22 5.91 11.56
N LEU A 12 3.82 6.21 12.72
CA LEU A 12 4.01 5.21 13.78
C LEU A 12 2.66 4.74 14.34
N ALA A 13 1.71 5.65 14.52
CA ALA A 13 0.36 5.30 14.98
C ALA A 13 -0.33 4.38 13.98
N LEU A 14 -0.22 4.69 12.68
CA LEU A 14 -0.81 3.87 11.61
C LEU A 14 -0.14 2.50 11.50
N ARG A 15 1.17 2.43 11.70
CA ARG A 15 1.89 1.14 11.74
C ARG A 15 1.34 0.25 12.84
N SER A 16 1.11 0.81 14.01
CA SER A 16 0.55 0.08 15.15
C SER A 16 -0.86 -0.44 14.84
N GLN A 17 -1.70 0.39 14.24
CA GLN A 17 -3.05 -0.01 13.83
C GLN A 17 -3.03 -1.09 12.75
N ALA A 18 -2.10 -1.00 11.80
CA ALA A 18 -1.99 -1.94 10.69
C ALA A 18 -1.51 -3.33 11.13
N HIS A 19 -0.88 -3.45 12.29
CA HIS A 19 -0.30 -4.70 12.77
C HIS A 19 -1.30 -5.86 12.78
N HIS A 20 -2.56 -5.57 13.05
CA HIS A 20 -3.62 -6.58 13.16
C HIS A 20 -4.41 -6.79 11.88
N LEU A 21 -4.13 -6.03 10.83
CA LEU A 21 -4.88 -6.12 9.58
C LEU A 21 -4.37 -7.26 8.71
N ASP A 22 -5.29 -7.91 8.00
CA ASP A 22 -4.96 -8.85 6.95
C ASP A 22 -4.88 -8.13 5.60
N PRO A 23 -4.13 -8.65 4.63
CA PRO A 23 -4.11 -8.08 3.28
C PRO A 23 -5.51 -8.13 2.65
N VAL A 24 -5.94 -7.01 2.06
CA VAL A 24 -7.25 -6.91 1.38
C VAL A 24 -7.10 -6.95 -0.13
N VAL A 25 -5.91 -6.74 -0.65
CA VAL A 25 -5.60 -6.83 -2.08
C VAL A 25 -4.37 -7.69 -2.26
N LEU A 26 -4.44 -8.62 -3.22
CA LEU A 26 -3.35 -9.50 -3.60
C LEU A 26 -3.00 -9.24 -5.06
N LEU A 27 -1.76 -8.89 -5.36
CA LEU A 27 -1.31 -8.78 -6.74
C LEU A 27 -1.13 -10.18 -7.32
N GLY A 28 -1.61 -10.35 -8.55
CA GLY A 28 -1.39 -11.58 -9.30
C GLY A 28 -0.10 -11.55 -10.11
N ALA A 29 0.07 -12.55 -10.98
CA ALA A 29 1.24 -12.70 -11.83
C ALA A 29 1.45 -11.53 -12.80
N ASN A 30 0.39 -10.82 -13.15
CA ASN A 30 0.46 -9.66 -14.06
C ASN A 30 0.90 -8.36 -13.39
N GLY A 31 1.14 -8.41 -12.08
CA GLY A 31 1.61 -7.25 -11.33
C GLY A 31 0.58 -6.15 -11.17
N LEU A 32 1.02 -4.91 -11.28
CA LEU A 32 0.17 -3.74 -11.08
C LEU A 32 -0.55 -3.37 -12.38
N THR A 33 -1.76 -3.89 -12.52
CA THR A 33 -2.65 -3.56 -13.65
C THR A 33 -3.60 -2.43 -13.27
N ASN A 34 -4.31 -1.88 -14.27
CA ASN A 34 -5.35 -0.89 -13.99
C ASN A 34 -6.46 -1.47 -13.10
N ALA A 35 -6.82 -2.73 -13.31
CA ALA A 35 -7.81 -3.41 -12.49
C ALA A 35 -7.37 -3.47 -11.02
N VAL A 36 -6.10 -3.80 -10.77
CA VAL A 36 -5.53 -3.84 -9.42
C VAL A 36 -5.48 -2.45 -8.81
N LEU A 37 -5.11 -1.42 -9.57
CA LEU A 37 -5.13 -0.04 -9.08
C LEU A 37 -6.53 0.37 -8.65
N HIS A 38 -7.56 0.03 -9.41
CA HIS A 38 -8.96 0.28 -9.04
C HIS A 38 -9.33 -0.45 -7.77
N GLU A 39 -8.89 -1.68 -7.61
CA GLU A 39 -9.14 -2.49 -6.42
C GLU A 39 -8.50 -1.85 -5.17
N ILE A 40 -7.25 -1.38 -5.29
CA ILE A 40 -6.57 -0.69 -4.20
C ILE A 40 -7.27 0.63 -3.85
N ASP A 41 -7.64 1.41 -4.87
CA ASP A 41 -8.36 2.67 -4.69
C ASP A 41 -9.65 2.46 -3.92
N ARG A 42 -10.42 1.44 -4.31
CA ARG A 42 -11.66 1.09 -3.65
C ARG A 42 -11.43 0.65 -2.19
N ALA A 43 -10.40 -0.17 -1.96
CA ALA A 43 -10.06 -0.62 -0.63
C ALA A 43 -9.68 0.56 0.28
N LEU A 44 -8.94 1.54 -0.25
CA LEU A 44 -8.61 2.76 0.49
C LEU A 44 -9.84 3.58 0.84
N ASN A 45 -10.81 3.67 -0.08
CA ASN A 45 -12.07 4.37 0.19
C ASN A 45 -12.89 3.67 1.28
N ASP A 46 -12.86 2.33 1.29
CA ASP A 46 -13.66 1.54 2.23
C ASP A 46 -13.03 1.44 3.62
N HIS A 47 -11.70 1.38 3.69
CA HIS A 47 -10.98 1.04 4.92
C HIS A 47 -9.97 2.08 5.40
N GLU A 48 -9.58 3.03 4.57
CA GLU A 48 -8.55 4.04 4.82
C GLU A 48 -7.15 3.46 5.00
N LEU A 49 -6.98 2.48 5.90
CA LEU A 49 -5.69 1.82 6.16
C LEU A 49 -5.76 0.38 5.66
N ILE A 50 -4.88 0.02 4.73
CA ILE A 50 -4.91 -1.29 4.08
C ILE A 50 -3.53 -1.91 3.95
N LYS A 51 -3.51 -3.24 3.80
CA LYS A 51 -2.33 -4.01 3.41
C LYS A 51 -2.55 -4.59 2.01
N VAL A 52 -1.50 -4.52 1.20
CA VAL A 52 -1.46 -5.11 -0.14
C VAL A 52 -0.32 -6.12 -0.17
N ARG A 53 -0.61 -7.35 -0.61
CA ARG A 53 0.42 -8.39 -0.75
C ARG A 53 0.92 -8.46 -2.18
N VAL A 54 2.24 -8.44 -2.35
CA VAL A 54 2.90 -8.53 -3.66
C VAL A 54 3.74 -9.79 -3.69
N PRO A 55 3.54 -10.71 -4.66
CA PRO A 55 4.28 -11.96 -4.73
C PRO A 55 5.65 -11.78 -5.40
N SER A 56 6.51 -10.96 -4.81
CA SER A 56 7.85 -10.69 -5.31
C SER A 56 8.85 -10.72 -4.18
N ASP A 57 10.05 -11.24 -4.46
CA ASP A 57 11.17 -11.20 -3.53
C ASP A 57 12.15 -10.09 -3.88
N ASP A 58 11.93 -9.39 -4.99
CA ASP A 58 12.78 -8.30 -5.45
C ASP A 58 12.41 -7.01 -4.70
N ARG A 59 13.30 -6.57 -3.82
CA ARG A 59 13.08 -5.39 -3.00
C ARG A 59 12.95 -4.12 -3.83
N GLU A 60 13.70 -3.99 -4.91
CA GLU A 60 13.60 -2.83 -5.78
C GLU A 60 12.24 -2.76 -6.45
N GLU A 61 11.72 -3.91 -6.90
CA GLU A 61 10.40 -4.00 -7.48
C GLU A 61 9.32 -3.63 -6.46
N LEU A 62 9.44 -4.15 -5.23
CA LEU A 62 8.50 -3.84 -4.15
C LEU A 62 8.51 -2.34 -3.84
N GLU A 63 9.67 -1.73 -3.76
CA GLU A 63 9.79 -0.28 -3.49
C GLU A 63 9.24 0.56 -4.62
N SER A 64 9.48 0.17 -5.87
CA SER A 64 8.94 0.85 -7.05
C SER A 64 7.42 0.79 -7.09
N LEU A 65 6.84 -0.38 -6.84
CA LEU A 65 5.39 -0.55 -6.79
C LEU A 65 4.79 0.28 -5.66
N TYR A 66 5.43 0.28 -4.52
CA TYR A 66 4.98 1.02 -3.35
C TYR A 66 4.88 2.52 -3.65
N ALA A 67 5.95 3.08 -4.19
CA ALA A 67 5.97 4.50 -4.58
C ALA A 67 4.97 4.81 -5.67
N GLU A 68 4.87 3.96 -6.68
CA GLU A 68 3.96 4.16 -7.81
C GLU A 68 2.50 4.20 -7.39
N VAL A 69 2.08 3.25 -6.56
CA VAL A 69 0.69 3.21 -6.05
C VAL A 69 0.39 4.44 -5.20
N ALA A 70 1.30 4.79 -4.28
CA ALA A 70 1.11 5.94 -3.41
C ALA A 70 0.94 7.22 -4.22
N GLU A 71 1.76 7.40 -5.26
CA GLU A 71 1.68 8.58 -6.11
C GLU A 71 0.41 8.61 -6.96
N LYS A 72 0.09 7.49 -7.62
CA LYS A 72 -1.08 7.42 -8.51
C LYS A 72 -2.40 7.57 -7.79
N LEU A 73 -2.50 7.05 -6.57
CA LEU A 73 -3.75 7.07 -5.82
C LEU A 73 -3.80 8.16 -4.74
N GLY A 74 -2.76 8.96 -4.62
CA GLY A 74 -2.72 10.00 -3.60
C GLY A 74 -2.77 9.43 -2.19
N ALA A 75 -2.04 8.33 -1.95
CA ALA A 75 -2.01 7.65 -0.67
C ALA A 75 -0.68 7.89 0.04
N ALA A 76 -0.64 7.56 1.32
CA ALA A 76 0.59 7.59 2.11
C ALA A 76 1.18 6.19 2.23
N ARG A 77 2.50 6.12 2.19
CA ARG A 77 3.23 4.90 2.50
C ARG A 77 3.44 4.84 4.00
N VAL A 78 2.93 3.77 4.62
CA VAL A 78 3.00 3.60 6.07
C VAL A 78 4.17 2.70 6.46
N GLN A 79 4.25 1.50 5.87
CA GLN A 79 5.30 0.52 6.17
C GLN A 79 5.35 -0.54 5.08
N MET A 80 6.54 -1.06 4.82
CA MET A 80 6.72 -2.24 4.00
C MET A 80 7.33 -3.34 4.88
N ILE A 81 6.67 -4.49 4.94
CA ILE A 81 7.12 -5.64 5.72
C ILE A 81 7.18 -6.85 4.79
N GLY A 82 8.38 -7.27 4.42
CA GLY A 82 8.53 -8.37 3.48
C GLY A 82 7.76 -8.08 2.19
N LYS A 83 6.75 -8.90 1.88
CA LYS A 83 5.92 -8.78 0.69
C LYS A 83 4.64 -7.97 0.91
N LEU A 84 4.52 -7.31 2.05
CA LEU A 84 3.33 -6.53 2.42
C LEU A 84 3.61 -5.05 2.31
N LEU A 85 2.77 -4.35 1.57
CA LEU A 85 2.80 -2.90 1.44
C LEU A 85 1.60 -2.31 2.17
N ILE A 86 1.85 -1.39 3.09
CA ILE A 86 0.80 -0.79 3.91
C ILE A 86 0.59 0.66 3.48
N PHE A 87 -0.65 0.98 3.12
CA PHE A 87 -1.06 2.30 2.63
C PHE A 87 -2.16 2.89 3.50
N TRP A 88 -2.20 4.21 3.52
CA TRP A 88 -3.27 4.98 4.16
C TRP A 88 -3.68 6.15 3.28
N ARG A 89 -5.00 6.47 3.28
CA ARG A 89 -5.50 7.65 2.59
C ARG A 89 -6.74 8.26 3.29
#